data_c210baeddaffb362f845a0911097c828
#
_entry.id   c210baeddaffb362f845a0911097c828
#
_cell.length_a   1.000
_cell.length_b   1.000
_cell.length_c   1.000
_cell.angle_alpha   90.00
_cell.angle_beta   90.00
_cell.angle_gamma   90.00
#
_symmetry.space_group_name_H-M   'P 1'
#
loop_
_entity.id
_entity.type
_entity.pdbx_description
1 polymer ?
#
loop_
_entity_poly.entity_id
_entity_poly.type
_entity_poly.pdbx_seq_one_letter_code
_entity_poly.pdbx_strand_id
1 'polypeptide(L)'
;TGQTTPSGGSAVAGASCTLSGGKTTMTFTRNAAASGGTENTILTAKGSKTNFVWAYGSSNTLTYHAKRGSVDFDVASGAGSLEKKKGGSAALYAHMICMALAWGMLLPWGVSVASRSRNVEGAAPGAWFRVHRSLQYIGWFLQIIGFVMAVLYVEEKAGAHFSANVPHTIIGLIVVVIGTLQPLNAAFRMHPPKDGWPNGVVPFKRRLFEWVHKGGGRVSVLLGMVNVIFGVLLVQKYNYSDSLVTIASVLAGLGIAPVCLHFVASTLSPNNPVAKLCVGASAGAGKSSAAVAPEKDFA
;
A
#
# COMPACT_ATOMS: atom_id res chain seq x y z
N THR A 1 -28.59 -8.81 20.55
CA THR A 1 -28.70 -7.66 21.46
C THR A 1 -28.08 -8.03 22.80
N GLY A 2 -26.81 -8.29 22.85
CA GLY A 2 -26.10 -8.63 24.06
C GLY A 2 -25.27 -7.46 24.50
N GLN A 3 -25.80 -6.60 25.35
CA GLN A 3 -25.00 -5.78 26.23
C GLN A 3 -24.40 -6.74 27.26
N THR A 4 -23.16 -7.15 27.06
CA THR A 4 -22.44 -7.89 28.10
C THR A 4 -22.09 -6.90 29.19
N THR A 5 -22.87 -6.91 30.28
CA THR A 5 -22.39 -6.36 31.54
C THR A 5 -21.12 -7.11 31.90
N PRO A 6 -20.02 -6.42 32.26
CA PRO A 6 -18.80 -7.09 32.73
C PRO A 6 -19.19 -8.03 33.89
N SER A 7 -18.79 -9.28 33.82
CA SER A 7 -18.98 -10.25 34.89
C SER A 7 -18.06 -9.91 36.08
N GLY A 8 -18.54 -9.02 36.95
CA GLY A 8 -17.78 -8.59 38.13
C GLY A 8 -18.31 -7.25 38.60
N GLY A 9 -19.44 -7.23 39.28
CA GLY A 9 -20.00 -6.09 39.98
C GLY A 9 -20.10 -4.79 39.18
N SER A 10 -21.24 -4.17 39.18
CA SER A 10 -21.41 -2.88 38.46
C SER A 10 -20.51 -1.82 39.09
N ALA A 11 -19.36 -1.57 38.48
CA ALA A 11 -18.47 -0.47 38.86
C ALA A 11 -19.10 0.90 38.64
N VAL A 12 -20.25 0.93 37.99
CA VAL A 12 -20.96 2.16 37.61
C VAL A 12 -22.27 2.25 38.36
N ALA A 13 -22.48 3.32 39.07
CA ALA A 13 -23.73 3.62 39.80
C ALA A 13 -24.39 4.87 39.22
N GLY A 14 -25.72 4.96 39.35
CA GLY A 14 -26.50 6.14 38.97
C GLY A 14 -26.42 6.47 37.47
N ALA A 15 -26.25 5.45 36.59
CA ALA A 15 -26.16 5.70 35.16
C ALA A 15 -27.49 6.21 34.59
N SER A 16 -27.43 7.33 33.89
CA SER A 16 -28.54 7.89 33.13
C SER A 16 -28.09 8.30 31.73
N CYS A 17 -29.00 8.21 30.76
CA CYS A 17 -28.74 8.62 29.39
C CYS A 17 -29.92 9.46 28.90
N THR A 18 -29.65 10.66 28.43
CA THR A 18 -30.68 11.57 27.87
C THR A 18 -30.29 11.98 26.46
N LEU A 19 -31.28 12.05 25.59
CA LEU A 19 -31.13 12.56 24.22
C LEU A 19 -31.97 13.82 24.08
N SER A 20 -31.34 14.97 23.87
CA SER A 20 -32.00 16.26 23.71
C SER A 20 -31.27 17.07 22.63
N GLY A 21 -32.00 17.67 21.69
CA GLY A 21 -31.43 18.51 20.64
C GLY A 21 -30.37 17.80 19.77
N GLY A 22 -30.51 16.48 19.53
CA GLY A 22 -29.54 15.69 18.79
C GLY A 22 -28.25 15.36 19.57
N LYS A 23 -28.17 15.72 20.86
CA LYS A 23 -27.03 15.45 21.73
C LYS A 23 -27.40 14.36 22.76
N THR A 24 -26.61 13.31 22.81
CA THR A 24 -26.70 12.29 23.85
C THR A 24 -25.82 12.70 25.04
N THR A 25 -26.40 12.78 26.22
CA THR A 25 -25.68 13.00 27.46
C THR A 25 -25.79 11.78 28.36
N MET A 26 -24.66 11.23 28.75
CA MET A 26 -24.57 10.10 29.67
C MET A 26 -23.92 10.56 30.97
N THR A 27 -24.56 10.24 32.09
CA THR A 27 -24.05 10.56 33.44
C THR A 27 -23.96 9.26 34.23
N PHE A 28 -22.87 9.09 34.98
CA PHE A 28 -22.68 7.95 35.86
C PHE A 28 -21.66 8.26 36.91
N THR A 29 -21.64 7.52 38.01
CA THR A 29 -20.60 7.56 39.02
C THR A 29 -19.86 6.23 39.06
N ARG A 30 -18.57 6.29 39.36
CA ARG A 30 -17.72 5.12 39.48
C ARG A 30 -16.68 5.35 40.59
N ASN A 31 -16.36 4.29 41.35
CA ASN A 31 -15.24 4.34 42.29
C ASN A 31 -13.91 4.50 41.57
N ALA A 32 -13.02 5.33 42.09
CA ALA A 32 -11.70 5.55 41.56
C ALA A 32 -10.81 4.29 41.67
N ALA A 33 -10.89 3.59 42.79
CA ALA A 33 -10.21 2.33 42.97
C ALA A 33 -10.86 1.21 42.16
N ALA A 34 -10.05 0.36 41.53
CA ALA A 34 -10.55 -0.84 40.88
C ALA A 34 -11.14 -1.80 41.92
N SER A 35 -12.33 -2.34 41.62
CA SER A 35 -13.02 -3.26 42.52
C SER A 35 -12.74 -4.72 42.19
N GLY A 36 -11.87 -4.99 41.18
CA GLY A 36 -11.41 -6.33 40.78
C GLY A 36 -11.50 -6.58 39.29
N GLY A 37 -10.89 -7.66 38.84
CA GLY A 37 -11.01 -8.19 37.49
C GLY A 37 -10.35 -7.34 36.39
N THR A 38 -11.17 -6.85 35.49
CA THR A 38 -10.74 -6.09 34.29
C THR A 38 -10.79 -4.58 34.48
N GLU A 39 -11.05 -4.09 35.68
CA GLU A 39 -11.17 -2.65 35.94
C GLU A 39 -9.82 -2.00 36.19
N ASN A 40 -9.63 -0.82 35.59
CA ASN A 40 -8.45 0.01 35.83
C ASN A 40 -8.73 1.04 36.96
N THR A 41 -7.78 1.24 37.83
CA THR A 41 -7.81 2.30 38.83
C THR A 41 -7.72 3.65 38.12
N ILE A 42 -8.59 4.58 38.55
CA ILE A 42 -8.56 5.98 38.12
C ILE A 42 -7.58 6.72 39.01
N LEU A 43 -6.59 7.36 38.42
CA LEU A 43 -5.60 8.15 39.17
C LEU A 43 -6.25 9.46 39.66
N THR A 44 -6.24 9.65 40.97
CA THR A 44 -6.88 10.83 41.63
C THR A 44 -5.88 11.86 42.13
N ALA A 45 -4.57 11.59 42.09
CA ALA A 45 -3.55 12.56 42.44
C ALA A 45 -3.50 13.72 41.42
N LYS A 46 -3.41 14.95 41.90
CA LYS A 46 -3.31 16.13 41.05
C LYS A 46 -2.11 16.03 40.10
N GLY A 47 -2.35 16.28 38.81
CA GLY A 47 -1.36 16.13 37.77
C GLY A 47 -1.23 14.70 37.17
N SER A 48 -1.83 13.70 37.82
CA SER A 48 -1.92 12.35 37.31
C SER A 48 -3.04 12.25 36.29
N LYS A 49 -2.74 11.67 35.11
CA LYS A 49 -3.73 11.52 34.04
C LYS A 49 -4.18 10.08 33.89
N THR A 50 -5.49 9.90 33.80
CA THR A 50 -6.09 8.62 33.42
C THR A 50 -6.60 8.72 31.97
N ASN A 51 -6.27 7.75 31.14
CA ASN A 51 -6.76 7.69 29.78
C ASN A 51 -8.16 7.08 29.72
N PHE A 52 -9.13 7.87 29.25
CA PHE A 52 -10.49 7.43 29.01
C PHE A 52 -10.71 7.25 27.52
N VAL A 53 -11.25 6.10 27.12
CA VAL A 53 -11.62 5.83 25.74
C VAL A 53 -13.11 6.07 25.54
N TRP A 54 -13.46 6.60 24.38
CA TRP A 54 -14.85 6.81 23.99
C TRP A 54 -15.10 6.35 22.56
N ALA A 55 -16.33 5.94 22.30
CA ALA A 55 -16.78 5.59 20.97
C ALA A 55 -18.27 5.82 20.83
N TYR A 56 -18.74 6.16 19.63
CA TYR A 56 -20.18 6.24 19.35
C TYR A 56 -20.47 5.70 17.94
N GLY A 57 -21.68 5.17 17.80
CA GLY A 57 -22.21 4.69 16.52
C GLY A 57 -22.94 5.79 15.73
N SER A 58 -23.25 5.52 14.48
CA SER A 58 -24.06 6.38 13.61
C SER A 58 -25.57 6.22 13.83
N SER A 59 -26.00 5.25 14.64
CA SER A 59 -27.37 4.91 14.93
C SER A 59 -27.54 4.43 16.37
N ASN A 60 -28.77 4.35 16.84
CA ASN A 60 -29.10 3.85 18.20
C ASN A 60 -29.03 2.31 18.31
N THR A 61 -28.61 1.61 17.27
CA THR A 61 -28.39 0.17 17.30
C THR A 61 -26.92 -0.14 17.55
N LEU A 62 -26.63 -1.28 18.20
CA LEU A 62 -25.26 -1.73 18.45
C LEU A 62 -24.63 -2.11 17.10
N THR A 63 -23.79 -1.21 16.58
CA THR A 63 -23.04 -1.38 15.33
C THR A 63 -21.57 -1.05 15.56
N TYR A 64 -20.74 -1.27 14.56
CA TYR A 64 -19.36 -0.82 14.63
C TYR A 64 -19.28 0.71 14.82
N HIS A 65 -18.38 1.17 15.65
CA HIS A 65 -18.24 2.58 16.00
C HIS A 65 -18.01 3.46 14.76
N ALA A 66 -18.84 4.51 14.60
CA ALA A 66 -18.65 5.51 13.57
C ALA A 66 -17.45 6.42 13.89
N LYS A 67 -17.28 6.75 15.19
CA LYS A 67 -16.11 7.48 15.69
C LYS A 67 -15.70 6.92 17.04
N ARG A 68 -14.41 7.04 17.33
CA ARG A 68 -13.79 6.66 18.60
C ARG A 68 -12.59 7.54 18.87
N GLY A 69 -12.18 7.62 20.12
CA GLY A 69 -11.00 8.37 20.53
C GLY A 69 -10.66 8.12 21.98
N SER A 70 -9.71 8.85 22.48
CA SER A 70 -9.35 8.86 23.88
C SER A 70 -9.14 10.28 24.38
N VAL A 71 -9.21 10.43 25.68
CA VAL A 71 -8.94 11.67 26.40
C VAL A 71 -8.11 11.35 27.63
N ASP A 72 -7.00 12.04 27.80
CA ASP A 72 -6.25 12.03 29.03
C ASP A 72 -6.87 13.05 29.99
N PHE A 73 -7.37 12.55 31.10
CA PHE A 73 -8.12 13.35 32.04
C PHE A 73 -7.48 13.33 33.45
N ASP A 74 -7.20 14.49 33.99
CA ASP A 74 -6.80 14.68 35.39
C ASP A 74 -8.06 14.89 36.21
N VAL A 75 -8.46 13.86 36.94
CA VAL A 75 -9.69 13.85 37.71
C VAL A 75 -9.66 14.90 38.86
N ALA A 76 -8.49 15.15 39.43
CA ALA A 76 -8.35 16.11 40.52
C ALA A 76 -8.51 17.58 40.09
N SER A 77 -8.06 17.93 38.90
CA SER A 77 -8.18 19.29 38.36
C SER A 77 -9.37 19.48 37.43
N GLY A 78 -10.03 18.40 37.00
CA GLY A 78 -11.07 18.44 35.96
C GLY A 78 -10.53 18.78 34.58
N ALA A 79 -9.22 18.79 34.39
CA ALA A 79 -8.59 19.10 33.11
C ALA A 79 -8.49 17.88 32.21
N GLY A 80 -9.06 17.95 31.01
CA GLY A 80 -8.95 16.92 29.98
C GLY A 80 -8.22 17.44 28.76
N SER A 81 -7.42 16.56 28.14
CA SER A 81 -6.82 16.81 26.83
C SER A 81 -7.16 15.66 25.88
N LEU A 82 -7.79 15.98 24.76
CA LEU A 82 -8.02 14.99 23.73
C LEU A 82 -6.68 14.43 23.27
N GLU A 83 -6.63 13.11 23.09
CA GLU A 83 -5.46 12.49 22.47
C GLU A 83 -5.22 13.14 21.10
N LYS A 84 -4.05 13.73 20.93
CA LYS A 84 -3.67 14.25 19.61
C LYS A 84 -3.52 13.08 18.67
N LYS A 85 -4.10 13.20 17.46
CA LYS A 85 -3.82 12.26 16.40
C LYS A 85 -2.31 12.09 16.23
N LYS A 86 -1.86 10.85 16.06
CA LYS A 86 -0.43 10.54 15.92
C LYS A 86 0.15 11.28 14.73
N GLY A 87 1.19 12.07 14.95
CA GLY A 87 2.05 12.60 13.88
C GLY A 87 2.93 11.49 13.32
N GLY A 88 3.28 11.58 12.03
CA GLY A 88 4.27 10.68 11.45
C GLY A 88 5.69 11.05 11.93
N SER A 89 6.55 10.07 12.13
CA SER A 89 8.00 10.31 12.25
C SER A 89 8.62 10.57 10.88
N ALA A 90 9.82 11.13 10.85
CA ALA A 90 10.56 11.35 9.62
C ALA A 90 10.76 10.02 8.84
N ALA A 91 11.01 8.93 9.56
CA ALA A 91 11.15 7.59 8.96
C ALA A 91 9.86 7.13 8.28
N LEU A 92 8.69 7.35 8.90
CA LEU A 92 7.40 7.02 8.30
C LEU A 92 7.15 7.84 7.03
N TYR A 93 7.39 9.16 7.04
CA TYR A 93 7.24 10.00 5.87
C TYR A 93 8.17 9.56 4.73
N ALA A 94 9.45 9.31 5.04
CA ALA A 94 10.42 8.85 4.06
C ALA A 94 10.02 7.49 3.45
N HIS A 95 9.57 6.54 4.29
CA HIS A 95 9.01 5.26 3.81
C HIS A 95 7.86 5.48 2.83
N MET A 96 6.87 6.26 3.21
CA MET A 96 5.68 6.52 2.39
C MET A 96 6.03 7.13 1.03
N ILE A 97 6.86 8.18 1.03
CA ILE A 97 7.27 8.88 -0.19
C ILE A 97 8.06 7.95 -1.11
N CYS A 98 9.09 7.28 -0.56
CA CYS A 98 9.93 6.38 -1.35
C CYS A 98 9.13 5.22 -1.95
N MET A 99 8.24 4.60 -1.17
CA MET A 99 7.43 3.47 -1.65
C MET A 99 6.35 3.90 -2.65
N ALA A 100 5.71 5.04 -2.44
CA ALA A 100 4.74 5.58 -3.39
C ALA A 100 5.40 5.93 -4.73
N LEU A 101 6.57 6.58 -4.72
CA LEU A 101 7.32 6.86 -5.93
C LEU A 101 7.85 5.59 -6.62
N ALA A 102 8.39 4.63 -5.85
CA ALA A 102 8.90 3.39 -6.41
C ALA A 102 7.79 2.53 -7.00
N TRP A 103 6.86 2.05 -6.16
CA TRP A 103 5.84 1.07 -6.51
C TRP A 103 4.54 1.65 -7.05
N GLY A 104 4.23 2.89 -6.72
CA GLY A 104 3.09 3.61 -7.30
C GLY A 104 3.39 4.17 -8.69
N MET A 105 4.65 4.53 -8.99
CA MET A 105 4.98 5.28 -10.20
C MET A 105 6.12 4.65 -11.03
N LEU A 106 7.36 4.70 -10.57
CA LEU A 106 8.55 4.46 -11.41
C LEU A 106 8.64 3.03 -11.94
N LEU A 107 8.49 2.03 -11.07
CA LEU A 107 8.56 0.61 -11.46
C LEU A 107 7.42 0.22 -12.40
N PRO A 108 6.14 0.58 -12.14
CA PRO A 108 5.03 0.36 -13.08
C PRO A 108 5.25 1.04 -14.44
N TRP A 109 5.70 2.29 -14.44
CA TRP A 109 6.00 3.01 -15.68
C TRP A 109 7.11 2.34 -16.48
N GLY A 110 8.18 1.93 -15.82
CA GLY A 110 9.27 1.20 -16.46
C GLY A 110 8.79 -0.11 -17.12
N VAL A 111 7.90 -0.87 -16.44
CA VAL A 111 7.29 -2.08 -17.03
C VAL A 111 6.40 -1.71 -18.21
N SER A 112 5.64 -0.63 -18.12
CA SER A 112 4.78 -0.14 -19.20
C SER A 112 5.59 0.24 -20.44
N VAL A 113 6.68 1.00 -20.28
CA VAL A 113 7.61 1.36 -21.35
C VAL A 113 8.18 0.10 -22.02
N ALA A 114 8.68 -0.86 -21.25
CA ALA A 114 9.23 -2.10 -21.81
C ALA A 114 8.19 -2.94 -22.55
N SER A 115 6.93 -2.88 -22.15
CA SER A 115 5.87 -3.67 -22.77
C SER A 115 5.30 -3.05 -24.04
N ARG A 116 5.34 -1.72 -24.19
CA ARG A 116 4.57 -1.00 -25.20
C ARG A 116 5.41 -0.14 -26.14
N SER A 117 6.62 0.27 -25.74
CA SER A 117 7.43 1.20 -26.52
C SER A 117 8.53 0.54 -27.34
N ARG A 118 8.59 -0.79 -27.39
CA ARG A 118 9.63 -1.51 -28.15
C ARG A 118 9.60 -1.22 -29.64
N ASN A 119 8.40 -1.16 -30.20
CA ASN A 119 8.16 -1.09 -31.63
C ASN A 119 7.49 0.23 -32.03
N VAL A 120 7.75 1.31 -31.29
CA VAL A 120 7.25 2.64 -31.65
C VAL A 120 8.04 3.14 -32.86
N GLU A 121 7.32 3.34 -33.97
CA GLU A 121 7.89 3.85 -35.21
C GLU A 121 8.50 5.25 -35.01
N GLY A 122 9.69 5.48 -35.57
CA GLY A 122 10.43 6.73 -35.38
C GLY A 122 11.19 6.89 -34.07
N ALA A 123 11.04 5.97 -33.13
CA ALA A 123 11.82 6.00 -31.89
C ALA A 123 13.30 5.62 -32.15
N ALA A 124 14.20 6.31 -31.47
CA ALA A 124 15.64 5.95 -31.54
C ALA A 124 15.88 4.51 -31.07
N PRO A 125 16.73 3.74 -31.77
CA PRO A 125 17.03 2.37 -31.41
C PRO A 125 17.42 2.21 -29.94
N GLY A 126 16.78 1.28 -29.22
CA GLY A 126 17.05 1.01 -27.80
C GLY A 126 16.61 2.10 -26.83
N ALA A 127 15.90 3.13 -27.27
CA ALA A 127 15.41 4.19 -26.38
C ALA A 127 14.53 3.64 -25.26
N TRP A 128 13.59 2.76 -25.58
CA TRP A 128 12.71 2.09 -24.62
C TRP A 128 13.51 1.36 -23.52
N PHE A 129 14.61 0.70 -23.89
CA PHE A 129 15.44 -0.04 -22.94
C PHE A 129 16.19 0.87 -22.00
N ARG A 130 16.75 1.99 -22.50
CA ARG A 130 17.39 2.99 -21.67
C ARG A 130 16.40 3.58 -20.64
N VAL A 131 15.21 3.98 -21.09
CA VAL A 131 14.17 4.53 -20.23
C VAL A 131 13.70 3.48 -19.22
N HIS A 132 13.39 2.27 -19.66
CA HIS A 132 13.02 1.16 -18.77
C HIS A 132 14.09 0.95 -17.69
N ARG A 133 15.33 0.80 -18.08
CA ARG A 133 16.44 0.57 -17.17
C ARG A 133 16.60 1.69 -16.15
N SER A 134 16.55 2.94 -16.59
CA SER A 134 16.68 4.11 -15.69
C SER A 134 15.54 4.15 -14.67
N LEU A 135 14.30 3.99 -15.11
CA LEU A 135 13.14 3.97 -14.20
C LEU A 135 13.22 2.81 -13.21
N GLN A 136 13.65 1.62 -13.67
CA GLN A 136 13.80 0.46 -12.80
C GLN A 136 14.91 0.66 -11.75
N TYR A 137 16.06 1.20 -12.11
CA TYR A 137 17.15 1.45 -11.14
C TYR A 137 16.78 2.52 -10.12
N ILE A 138 16.17 3.63 -10.56
CA ILE A 138 15.74 4.68 -9.62
C ILE A 138 14.68 4.13 -8.67
N GLY A 139 13.66 3.42 -9.20
CA GLY A 139 12.63 2.79 -8.40
C GLY A 139 13.18 1.73 -7.44
N TRP A 140 14.14 0.92 -7.89
CA TRP A 140 14.84 -0.07 -7.07
C TRP A 140 15.61 0.58 -5.92
N PHE A 141 16.30 1.68 -6.17
CA PHE A 141 17.04 2.40 -5.13
C PHE A 141 16.08 3.01 -4.09
N LEU A 142 14.99 3.62 -4.56
CA LEU A 142 13.97 4.17 -3.66
C LEU A 142 13.28 3.10 -2.82
N GLN A 143 13.02 1.90 -3.36
CA GLN A 143 12.45 0.82 -2.55
C GLN A 143 13.38 0.38 -1.43
N ILE A 144 14.69 0.33 -1.66
CA ILE A 144 15.67 -0.03 -0.62
C ILE A 144 15.68 1.02 0.49
N ILE A 145 15.75 2.30 0.11
CA ILE A 145 15.66 3.40 1.10
C ILE A 145 14.35 3.30 1.88
N GLY A 146 13.21 3.20 1.18
CA GLY A 146 11.90 3.12 1.81
C GLY A 146 11.77 1.90 2.73
N PHE A 147 12.35 0.76 2.37
CA PHE A 147 12.36 -0.43 3.22
C PHE A 147 13.16 -0.20 4.51
N VAL A 148 14.36 0.36 4.40
CA VAL A 148 15.19 0.72 5.56
C VAL A 148 14.44 1.69 6.47
N MET A 149 13.77 2.70 5.89
CA MET A 149 12.98 3.66 6.68
C MET A 149 11.79 2.99 7.39
N ALA A 150 11.16 1.97 6.79
CA ALA A 150 10.12 1.19 7.47
C ALA A 150 10.67 0.42 8.67
N VAL A 151 11.84 -0.19 8.53
CA VAL A 151 12.50 -0.90 9.64
C VAL A 151 12.81 0.07 10.77
N LEU A 152 13.45 1.20 10.48
CA LEU A 152 13.75 2.23 11.47
C LEU A 152 12.50 2.78 12.15
N TYR A 153 11.42 2.98 11.41
CA TYR A 153 10.13 3.41 11.99
C TYR A 153 9.57 2.38 12.98
N VAL A 154 9.65 1.08 12.66
CA VAL A 154 9.17 0.03 13.57
C VAL A 154 10.05 -0.05 14.82
N GLU A 155 11.37 0.10 14.69
CA GLU A 155 12.30 0.20 15.82
C GLU A 155 11.97 1.39 16.73
N GLU A 156 11.72 2.59 16.17
CA GLU A 156 11.29 3.76 16.95
C GLU A 156 10.03 3.50 17.79
N LYS A 157 9.18 2.59 17.37
CA LYS A 157 7.91 2.26 18.04
C LYS A 157 7.99 1.03 18.91
N ALA A 158 9.16 0.41 19.04
CA ALA A 158 9.34 -0.88 19.71
C ALA A 158 8.31 -1.93 19.23
N GLY A 159 7.96 -1.90 17.96
CA GLY A 159 6.95 -2.75 17.33
C GLY A 159 7.53 -4.09 16.84
N ALA A 160 6.64 -5.03 16.59
CA ALA A 160 7.02 -6.28 15.94
C ALA A 160 7.17 -6.11 14.43
N HIS A 161 8.32 -6.49 13.88
CA HIS A 161 8.53 -6.57 12.44
C HIS A 161 7.70 -7.70 11.83
N PHE A 162 7.22 -7.47 10.60
CA PHE A 162 6.55 -8.48 9.77
C PHE A 162 5.39 -9.24 10.45
N SER A 163 4.55 -8.51 11.17
CA SER A 163 3.38 -9.10 11.80
C SER A 163 2.44 -9.73 10.77
N ALA A 164 2.13 -11.03 10.94
CA ALA A 164 1.21 -11.78 10.08
C ALA A 164 -0.21 -11.18 10.04
N ASN A 165 -0.60 -10.46 11.10
CA ASN A 165 -1.90 -9.79 11.20
C ASN A 165 -1.97 -8.46 10.43
N VAL A 166 -0.87 -8.04 9.78
CA VAL A 166 -0.79 -6.82 9.00
C VAL A 166 -0.38 -7.14 7.56
N PRO A 167 -1.34 -7.37 6.66
CA PRO A 167 -1.06 -7.78 5.27
C PRO A 167 -0.04 -6.87 4.56
N HIS A 168 -0.05 -5.57 4.83
CA HIS A 168 0.90 -4.61 4.29
C HIS A 168 2.36 -5.01 4.53
N THR A 169 2.70 -5.50 5.72
CA THR A 169 4.09 -5.83 6.08
C THR A 169 4.58 -7.09 5.37
N ILE A 170 3.74 -8.12 5.29
CA ILE A 170 4.08 -9.39 4.64
C ILE A 170 4.16 -9.23 3.12
N ILE A 171 3.14 -8.61 2.51
CA ILE A 171 3.15 -8.34 1.06
C ILE A 171 4.32 -7.42 0.72
N GLY A 172 4.58 -6.39 1.54
CA GLY A 172 5.69 -5.48 1.36
C GLY A 172 7.04 -6.20 1.37
N LEU A 173 7.27 -7.13 2.30
CA LEU A 173 8.48 -7.94 2.34
C LEU A 173 8.64 -8.78 1.07
N ILE A 174 7.59 -9.49 0.65
CA ILE A 174 7.61 -10.31 -0.56
C ILE A 174 7.95 -9.45 -1.79
N VAL A 175 7.31 -8.30 -1.92
CA VAL A 175 7.50 -7.37 -3.04
C VAL A 175 8.92 -6.81 -3.07
N VAL A 176 9.48 -6.41 -1.91
CA VAL A 176 10.85 -5.92 -1.81
C VAL A 176 11.87 -7.01 -2.16
N VAL A 177 11.67 -8.25 -1.71
CA VAL A 177 12.54 -9.37 -2.05
C VAL A 177 12.52 -9.64 -3.55
N ILE A 178 11.35 -9.79 -4.15
CA ILE A 178 11.23 -10.02 -5.60
C ILE A 178 11.82 -8.85 -6.38
N GLY A 179 11.51 -7.61 -5.99
CA GLY A 179 12.01 -6.40 -6.63
C GLY A 179 13.53 -6.28 -6.56
N THR A 180 14.13 -6.68 -5.42
CA THR A 180 15.60 -6.68 -5.24
C THR A 180 16.29 -7.73 -6.10
N LEU A 181 15.66 -8.85 -6.34
CA LEU A 181 16.19 -9.92 -7.19
C LEU A 181 16.11 -9.59 -8.70
N GLN A 182 15.26 -8.65 -9.12
CA GLN A 182 15.09 -8.32 -10.55
C GLN A 182 16.36 -7.82 -11.24
N PRO A 183 17.12 -6.83 -10.71
CA PRO A 183 18.36 -6.40 -11.33
C PRO A 183 19.45 -7.49 -11.30
N LEU A 184 19.49 -8.33 -10.26
CA LEU A 184 20.42 -9.48 -10.22
C LEU A 184 20.09 -10.46 -11.33
N ASN A 185 18.80 -10.83 -11.49
CA ASN A 185 18.37 -11.69 -12.60
C ASN A 185 18.70 -11.06 -13.96
N ALA A 186 18.55 -9.74 -14.11
CA ALA A 186 18.90 -9.04 -15.36
C ALA A 186 20.42 -9.08 -15.66
N ALA A 187 21.29 -9.08 -14.63
CA ALA A 187 22.73 -9.19 -14.80
C ALA A 187 23.16 -10.54 -15.40
N PHE A 188 22.40 -11.61 -15.12
CA PHE A 188 22.67 -12.95 -15.65
C PHE A 188 21.96 -13.21 -17.00
N ARG A 189 21.45 -12.16 -17.64
CA ARG A 189 20.75 -12.28 -18.93
C ARG A 189 21.69 -12.80 -20.02
N MET A 190 21.33 -13.91 -20.63
CA MET A 190 22.02 -14.40 -21.85
C MET A 190 21.65 -13.50 -23.03
N HIS A 191 22.64 -12.94 -23.71
CA HIS A 191 22.44 -12.14 -24.90
C HIS A 191 22.41 -13.05 -26.16
N PRO A 192 21.57 -12.76 -27.15
CA PRO A 192 21.60 -13.48 -28.40
C PRO A 192 22.94 -13.22 -29.12
N PRO A 193 23.46 -14.20 -29.85
CA PRO A 193 24.57 -13.98 -30.78
C PRO A 193 24.20 -12.95 -31.85
N LYS A 194 25.19 -12.31 -32.47
CA LYS A 194 24.97 -11.32 -33.54
C LYS A 194 24.14 -11.86 -34.71
N ASP A 195 24.33 -13.13 -35.03
CA ASP A 195 23.65 -13.82 -36.13
C ASP A 195 22.33 -14.50 -35.69
N GLY A 196 21.85 -14.19 -34.49
CA GLY A 196 20.67 -14.83 -33.88
C GLY A 196 21.00 -16.19 -33.25
N TRP A 197 19.97 -16.84 -32.72
CA TRP A 197 20.14 -18.14 -32.07
C TRP A 197 20.38 -19.25 -33.11
N PRO A 198 21.30 -20.19 -32.87
CA PRO A 198 21.51 -21.33 -33.74
C PRO A 198 20.21 -22.05 -34.03
N ASN A 199 19.94 -22.33 -35.31
CA ASN A 199 18.70 -22.97 -35.81
C ASN A 199 17.40 -22.24 -35.39
N GLY A 200 17.46 -20.94 -35.03
CA GLY A 200 16.30 -20.18 -34.56
C GLY A 200 15.80 -20.60 -33.19
N VAL A 201 16.49 -21.49 -32.47
CA VAL A 201 16.03 -22.05 -31.21
C VAL A 201 16.57 -21.22 -30.01
N VAL A 202 15.67 -20.59 -29.27
CA VAL A 202 16.02 -19.88 -28.07
C VAL A 202 16.39 -20.84 -26.93
N PRO A 203 17.59 -20.77 -26.33
CA PRO A 203 18.01 -21.65 -25.25
C PRO A 203 17.09 -21.60 -24.04
N PHE A 204 16.96 -22.74 -23.34
CA PHE A 204 16.13 -22.83 -22.13
C PHE A 204 16.48 -21.77 -21.07
N LYS A 205 17.77 -21.52 -20.83
CA LYS A 205 18.24 -20.47 -19.87
C LYS A 205 17.70 -19.08 -20.23
N ARG A 206 17.66 -18.73 -21.53
CA ARG A 206 17.10 -17.45 -21.97
C ARG A 206 15.58 -17.40 -21.77
N ARG A 207 14.85 -18.46 -22.10
CA ARG A 207 13.41 -18.56 -21.87
C ARG A 207 13.07 -18.47 -20.39
N LEU A 208 13.82 -19.17 -19.54
CA LEU A 208 13.66 -19.11 -18.07
C LEU A 208 13.88 -17.69 -17.55
N PHE A 209 14.96 -17.04 -17.99
CA PHE A 209 15.21 -15.63 -17.65
C PHE A 209 14.02 -14.75 -18.02
N GLU A 210 13.50 -14.87 -19.24
CA GLU A 210 12.38 -14.05 -19.70
C GLU A 210 11.12 -14.29 -18.87
N TRP A 211 10.84 -15.55 -18.55
CA TRP A 211 9.70 -15.91 -17.74
C TRP A 211 9.81 -15.33 -16.31
N VAL A 212 10.95 -15.53 -15.67
CA VAL A 212 11.20 -15.03 -14.29
C VAL A 212 11.24 -13.50 -14.27
N HIS A 213 11.94 -12.87 -15.21
CA HIS A 213 12.06 -11.41 -15.24
C HIS A 213 10.74 -10.73 -15.62
N LYS A 214 10.12 -11.14 -16.72
CA LYS A 214 8.87 -10.52 -17.19
C LYS A 214 7.68 -10.90 -16.32
N GLY A 215 7.55 -12.17 -15.94
CA GLY A 215 6.47 -12.68 -15.11
C GLY A 215 6.58 -12.16 -13.66
N GLY A 216 7.71 -12.42 -13.02
CA GLY A 216 7.98 -11.95 -11.66
C GLY A 216 7.92 -10.44 -11.54
N GLY A 217 8.44 -9.70 -12.54
CA GLY A 217 8.36 -8.24 -12.56
C GLY A 217 6.93 -7.71 -12.62
N ARG A 218 6.05 -8.31 -13.44
CA ARG A 218 4.64 -7.91 -13.49
C ARG A 218 3.88 -8.21 -12.21
N VAL A 219 4.10 -9.40 -11.66
CA VAL A 219 3.48 -9.80 -10.39
C VAL A 219 3.93 -8.88 -9.25
N SER A 220 5.23 -8.60 -9.16
CA SER A 220 5.73 -7.71 -8.10
C SER A 220 5.20 -6.28 -8.23
N VAL A 221 5.06 -5.75 -9.45
CA VAL A 221 4.47 -4.41 -9.68
C VAL A 221 3.01 -4.39 -9.25
N LEU A 222 2.21 -5.39 -9.65
CA LEU A 222 0.81 -5.46 -9.24
C LEU A 222 0.66 -5.54 -7.72
N LEU A 223 1.39 -6.44 -7.07
CA LEU A 223 1.39 -6.58 -5.62
C LEU A 223 1.91 -5.32 -4.92
N GLY A 224 2.93 -4.65 -5.48
CA GLY A 224 3.46 -3.40 -4.95
C GLY A 224 2.45 -2.27 -4.99
N MET A 225 1.72 -2.10 -6.09
CA MET A 225 0.64 -1.10 -6.20
C MET A 225 -0.47 -1.36 -5.19
N VAL A 226 -0.91 -2.62 -5.06
CA VAL A 226 -1.91 -3.01 -4.04
C VAL A 226 -1.38 -2.75 -2.63
N ASN A 227 -0.11 -3.01 -2.39
CA ASN A 227 0.51 -2.79 -1.09
C ASN A 227 0.64 -1.31 -0.72
N VAL A 228 0.83 -0.41 -1.70
CA VAL A 228 0.75 1.05 -1.46
C VAL A 228 -0.63 1.43 -0.94
N ILE A 229 -1.70 0.89 -1.53
CA ILE A 229 -3.08 1.12 -1.05
C ILE A 229 -3.25 0.60 0.39
N PHE A 230 -2.76 -0.60 0.69
CA PHE A 230 -2.80 -1.13 2.07
C PHE A 230 -2.03 -0.26 3.06
N GLY A 231 -0.93 0.37 2.64
CA GLY A 231 -0.21 1.35 3.45
C GLY A 231 -1.08 2.56 3.81
N VAL A 232 -1.82 3.12 2.84
CA VAL A 232 -2.77 4.22 3.08
C VAL A 232 -3.86 3.80 4.08
N LEU A 233 -4.46 2.62 3.88
CA LEU A 233 -5.48 2.09 4.79
C LEU A 233 -4.93 1.85 6.20
N LEU A 234 -3.66 1.47 6.31
CA LEU A 234 -3.00 1.28 7.60
C LEU A 234 -2.83 2.61 8.35
N VAL A 235 -2.43 3.67 7.65
CA VAL A 235 -2.32 5.02 8.23
C VAL A 235 -3.68 5.51 8.75
N GLN A 236 -4.76 5.27 8.01
CA GLN A 236 -6.13 5.58 8.45
C GLN A 236 -6.52 4.77 9.69
N LYS A 237 -6.26 3.45 9.66
CA LYS A 237 -6.61 2.53 10.77
C LYS A 237 -5.97 2.93 12.08
N TYR A 238 -4.73 3.39 12.07
CA TYR A 238 -3.99 3.74 13.28
C TYR A 238 -4.17 5.20 13.73
N ASN A 239 -5.17 5.89 13.20
CA ASN A 239 -5.59 7.24 13.59
C ASN A 239 -4.46 8.28 13.53
N TYR A 240 -3.68 8.25 12.46
CA TYR A 240 -2.73 9.31 12.16
C TYR A 240 -3.45 10.61 11.78
N SER A 241 -2.70 11.74 11.77
CA SER A 241 -3.24 13.04 11.42
C SER A 241 -3.88 13.04 10.01
N ASP A 242 -4.94 13.82 9.83
CA ASP A 242 -5.64 13.91 8.53
C ASP A 242 -4.70 14.38 7.41
N SER A 243 -3.74 15.25 7.73
CA SER A 243 -2.70 15.69 6.79
C SER A 243 -1.84 14.50 6.31
N LEU A 244 -1.43 13.60 7.20
CA LEU A 244 -0.66 12.42 6.83
C LEU A 244 -1.46 11.47 5.94
N VAL A 245 -2.73 11.23 6.29
CA VAL A 245 -3.65 10.42 5.48
C VAL A 245 -3.84 11.04 4.10
N THR A 246 -4.02 12.36 4.04
CA THR A 246 -4.17 13.09 2.77
C THR A 246 -2.93 12.97 1.91
N ILE A 247 -1.74 13.22 2.47
CA ILE A 247 -0.46 13.08 1.74
C ILE A 247 -0.30 11.66 1.21
N ALA A 248 -0.55 10.63 2.03
CA ALA A 248 -0.47 9.23 1.62
C ALA A 248 -1.41 8.92 0.45
N SER A 249 -2.66 9.38 0.55
CA SER A 249 -3.70 9.15 -0.47
C SER A 249 -3.38 9.87 -1.79
N VAL A 250 -2.91 11.11 -1.72
CA VAL A 250 -2.49 11.89 -2.90
C VAL A 250 -1.30 11.23 -3.59
N LEU A 251 -0.26 10.84 -2.84
CA LEU A 251 0.91 10.18 -3.41
C LEU A 251 0.54 8.85 -4.08
N ALA A 252 -0.30 8.04 -3.44
CA ALA A 252 -0.80 6.79 -4.03
C ALA A 252 -1.61 7.05 -5.29
N GLY A 253 -2.53 8.02 -5.27
CA GLY A 253 -3.39 8.38 -6.41
C GLY A 253 -2.60 8.92 -7.59
N LEU A 254 -1.68 9.86 -7.37
CA LEU A 254 -0.82 10.42 -8.40
C LEU A 254 0.10 9.39 -9.06
N GLY A 255 0.53 8.37 -8.30
CA GLY A 255 1.35 7.30 -8.84
C GLY A 255 0.52 6.27 -9.61
N ILE A 256 -0.53 5.74 -9.02
CA ILE A 256 -1.28 4.59 -9.55
C ILE A 256 -2.22 4.98 -10.69
N ALA A 257 -2.94 6.10 -10.58
CA ALA A 257 -3.94 6.48 -11.57
C ALA A 257 -3.40 6.64 -13.00
N PRO A 258 -2.27 7.32 -13.25
CA PRO A 258 -1.70 7.42 -14.60
C PRO A 258 -1.32 6.06 -15.19
N VAL A 259 -0.80 5.14 -14.35
CA VAL A 259 -0.44 3.78 -14.80
C VAL A 259 -1.70 3.00 -15.18
N CYS A 260 -2.75 3.07 -14.39
CA CYS A 260 -4.04 2.44 -14.69
C CYS A 260 -4.66 3.03 -15.96
N LEU A 261 -4.67 4.37 -16.10
CA LEU A 261 -5.17 5.04 -17.30
C LEU A 261 -4.39 4.63 -18.55
N HIS A 262 -3.06 4.58 -18.47
CA HIS A 262 -2.24 4.13 -19.59
C HIS A 262 -2.52 2.66 -19.93
N PHE A 263 -2.72 1.81 -18.94
CA PHE A 263 -3.10 0.41 -19.16
C PHE A 263 -4.46 0.32 -19.86
N VAL A 264 -5.48 1.00 -19.37
CA VAL A 264 -6.82 1.04 -19.97
C VAL A 264 -6.77 1.59 -21.41
N ALA A 265 -6.17 2.76 -21.60
CA ALA A 265 -6.06 3.38 -22.92
C ALA A 265 -5.40 2.46 -23.95
N SER A 266 -4.39 1.72 -23.52
CA SER A 266 -3.68 0.80 -24.41
C SER A 266 -4.42 -0.51 -24.66
N THR A 267 -5.29 -0.97 -23.75
CA THR A 267 -6.18 -2.13 -24.00
C THR A 267 -7.31 -1.77 -24.96
N LEU A 268 -7.78 -0.51 -24.92
CA LEU A 268 -8.82 -0.01 -25.80
C LEU A 268 -8.30 0.42 -27.18
N SER A 269 -6.98 0.47 -27.39
CA SER A 269 -6.41 0.81 -28.69
C SER A 269 -6.84 -0.19 -29.77
N PRO A 270 -7.31 0.25 -30.93
CA PRO A 270 -7.76 -0.62 -32.05
C PRO A 270 -6.69 -1.62 -32.52
N ASN A 271 -5.42 -1.31 -32.29
CA ASN A 271 -4.28 -2.15 -32.66
C ASN A 271 -3.89 -3.16 -31.58
N ASN A 272 -4.57 -3.17 -30.42
CA ASN A 272 -4.27 -4.12 -29.35
C ASN A 272 -4.87 -5.50 -29.69
N PRO A 273 -4.08 -6.60 -29.64
CA PRO A 273 -4.59 -7.94 -29.87
C PRO A 273 -5.68 -8.38 -28.88
N VAL A 274 -5.69 -7.84 -27.68
CA VAL A 274 -6.74 -8.10 -26.66
C VAL A 274 -8.04 -7.39 -27.03
N ALA A 275 -7.97 -6.16 -27.56
CA ALA A 275 -9.16 -5.46 -28.05
C ALA A 275 -9.79 -6.19 -29.24
N LYS A 276 -9.00 -6.79 -30.11
CA LYS A 276 -9.47 -7.65 -31.22
C LYS A 276 -10.17 -8.91 -30.74
N LEU A 277 -9.77 -9.48 -29.62
CA LEU A 277 -10.44 -10.61 -28.97
C LEU A 277 -11.79 -10.24 -28.35
N CYS A 278 -11.91 -9.02 -27.82
CA CYS A 278 -13.14 -8.55 -27.18
C CYS A 278 -14.20 -8.01 -28.17
N VAL A 279 -13.79 -7.57 -29.37
CA VAL A 279 -14.67 -6.95 -30.37
C VAL A 279 -15.25 -7.99 -31.36
N GLY A 280 -15.08 -9.28 -31.09
CA GLY A 280 -15.73 -10.35 -31.85
C GLY A 280 -15.20 -10.50 -33.27
N ALA A 281 -14.93 -11.71 -33.64
CA ALA A 281 -14.55 -12.13 -34.98
C ALA A 281 -15.66 -11.83 -36.01
N SER A 282 -15.69 -10.58 -36.49
CA SER A 282 -16.49 -10.24 -37.68
C SER A 282 -15.68 -9.33 -38.59
N ALA A 283 -14.75 -9.92 -39.32
CA ALA A 283 -14.36 -9.47 -40.64
C ALA A 283 -13.27 -10.43 -41.18
N GLY A 284 -13.58 -11.04 -42.31
CA GLY A 284 -12.81 -12.09 -42.93
C GLY A 284 -11.39 -11.73 -43.33
N ALA A 285 -10.64 -12.75 -43.39
CA ALA A 285 -9.46 -13.04 -44.20
C ALA A 285 -8.90 -11.95 -45.11
N GLY A 286 -7.77 -11.41 -44.66
CA GLY A 286 -6.80 -10.76 -45.54
C GLY A 286 -5.41 -11.14 -45.04
N LYS A 287 -4.82 -12.16 -45.62
CA LYS A 287 -3.42 -12.54 -45.38
C LYS A 287 -2.52 -11.42 -45.90
N SER A 288 -1.80 -10.76 -45.00
CA SER A 288 -0.56 -10.09 -45.33
C SER A 288 0.52 -10.58 -44.37
N SER A 289 1.36 -11.43 -44.88
CA SER A 289 2.61 -11.89 -44.27
C SER A 289 3.57 -10.72 -44.24
N ALA A 290 3.59 -9.98 -43.15
CA ALA A 290 4.69 -9.07 -42.85
C ALA A 290 5.75 -9.87 -42.10
N ALA A 291 6.91 -10.07 -42.74
CA ALA A 291 8.09 -10.63 -42.14
C ALA A 291 8.46 -9.85 -40.86
N VAL A 292 8.52 -10.57 -39.74
CA VAL A 292 9.01 -10.06 -38.48
C VAL A 292 10.51 -9.78 -38.64
N ALA A 293 10.88 -8.51 -38.69
CA ALA A 293 12.27 -8.12 -38.66
C ALA A 293 12.93 -8.61 -37.33
N PRO A 294 14.16 -9.15 -37.39
CA PRO A 294 14.83 -9.67 -36.22
C PRO A 294 15.06 -8.52 -35.20
N GLU A 295 14.66 -8.77 -33.95
CA GLU A 295 14.84 -7.89 -32.81
C GLU A 295 16.37 -7.64 -32.61
N LYS A 296 16.84 -6.46 -32.97
CA LYS A 296 18.22 -6.03 -32.68
C LYS A 296 18.30 -5.76 -31.19
N ASP A 297 18.83 -6.72 -30.44
CA ASP A 297 19.17 -6.53 -29.03
C ASP A 297 20.34 -5.52 -28.91
N PHE A 298 20.06 -4.44 -28.22
CA PHE A 298 21.09 -3.48 -27.84
C PHE A 298 21.70 -3.86 -26.50
N ALA A 299 23.04 -3.87 -26.44
CA ALA A 299 23.85 -4.11 -25.27
C ALA A 299 23.67 -3.03 -24.19
#